data_b8c5f8388e84679a68323585a733d573
#
_entry.id   b8c5f8388e84679a68323585a733d573
#
_cell.length_a   1.000
_cell.length_b   1.000
_cell.length_c   1.000
_cell.angle_alpha   90.00
_cell.angle_beta   90.00
_cell.angle_gamma   90.00
#
_symmetry.space_group_name_H-M   'P 1'
#
loop_
_entity.id
_entity.type
_entity.pdbx_description
1 polymer ?
#
loop_
_entity_poly.entity_id
_entity_poly.type
_entity_poly.pdbx_seq_one_letter_code
_entity_poly.pdbx_strand_id
1 'polypeptide(L)'
;MKRRFKKILIEFIVHLFAWVVVSIMFTVGDYRSNVSFWRSFMDFVGRFTPTLLIFMLFVYTHYYFIFSRLIPGKRYGIYFFRLTGLIVVALLLDNIHHFLFFLNNLNEFSWHDFFNSALRVFLVYLPYAILYAFIKGYTQSQKEKSELIIDKLISDRRQAELQKQA
;
A
#
# COMPACT_ATOMS: atom_id res chain seq x y z
N MET A 1 10.85 -2.12 18.03
CA MET A 1 11.10 -1.68 16.64
C MET A 1 11.29 -2.84 15.65
N LYS A 2 12.16 -3.83 15.90
CA LYS A 2 12.44 -4.97 14.99
C LYS A 2 11.21 -5.79 14.56
N ARG A 3 10.23 -6.07 15.45
CA ARG A 3 9.02 -6.85 15.11
C ARG A 3 8.08 -6.13 14.13
N ARG A 4 7.95 -4.79 14.22
CA ARG A 4 7.12 -4.02 13.28
C ARG A 4 7.75 -4.00 11.89
N PHE A 5 9.06 -3.78 11.81
CA PHE A 5 9.78 -3.79 10.54
C PHE A 5 9.66 -5.15 9.83
N LYS A 6 9.81 -6.26 10.56
CA LYS A 6 9.66 -7.61 10.01
C LYS A 6 8.25 -7.85 9.42
N LYS A 7 7.19 -7.36 10.07
CA LYS A 7 5.82 -7.48 9.53
C LYS A 7 5.64 -6.69 8.24
N ILE A 8 6.10 -5.44 8.20
CA ILE A 8 6.03 -4.60 6.99
C ILE A 8 6.79 -5.27 5.84
N LEU A 9 7.98 -5.81 6.13
CA LEU A 9 8.79 -6.50 5.14
C LEU A 9 8.09 -7.74 4.58
N ILE A 10 7.47 -8.56 5.43
CA ILE A 10 6.72 -9.75 4.99
C ILE A 10 5.54 -9.32 4.11
N GLU A 11 4.75 -8.32 4.52
CA GLU A 11 3.64 -7.81 3.72
C GLU A 11 4.11 -7.28 2.36
N PHE A 12 5.22 -6.56 2.35
CA PHE A 12 5.83 -6.07 1.11
C PHE A 12 6.24 -7.21 0.18
N ILE A 13 6.89 -8.25 0.71
CA ILE A 13 7.29 -9.44 -0.07
C ILE A 13 6.08 -10.16 -0.65
N VAL A 14 5.00 -10.34 0.14
CA VAL A 14 3.76 -10.96 -0.33
C VAL A 14 3.14 -10.17 -1.48
N HIS A 15 3.09 -8.84 -1.37
CA HIS A 15 2.58 -7.99 -2.45
C HIS A 15 3.47 -8.04 -3.69
N LEU A 16 4.79 -8.03 -3.50
CA LEU A 16 5.75 -8.15 -4.60
C LEU A 16 5.56 -9.49 -5.34
N PHE A 17 5.40 -10.59 -4.59
CA PHE A 17 5.14 -11.90 -5.17
C PHE A 17 3.81 -11.93 -5.95
N ALA A 18 2.73 -11.41 -5.37
CA ALA A 18 1.44 -11.30 -6.05
C ALA A 18 1.57 -10.50 -7.36
N TRP A 19 2.38 -9.42 -7.35
CA TRP A 19 2.65 -8.64 -8.54
C TRP A 19 3.39 -9.41 -9.62
N VAL A 20 4.41 -10.19 -9.26
CA VAL A 20 5.13 -11.05 -10.21
C VAL A 20 4.16 -12.03 -10.88
N VAL A 21 3.27 -12.66 -10.10
CA VAL A 21 2.24 -13.57 -10.63
C VAL A 21 1.30 -12.84 -11.60
N VAL A 22 0.80 -11.65 -11.23
CA VAL A 22 -0.04 -10.83 -12.09
C VAL A 22 0.69 -10.44 -13.38
N SER A 23 1.97 -10.04 -13.27
CA SER A 23 2.80 -9.69 -14.44
C SER A 23 2.93 -10.85 -15.42
N ILE A 24 3.15 -12.07 -14.91
CA ILE A 24 3.21 -13.28 -15.74
C ILE A 24 1.86 -13.53 -16.42
N MET A 25 0.74 -13.44 -15.68
CA MET A 25 -0.60 -13.65 -16.22
C MET A 25 -0.93 -12.66 -17.35
N PHE A 26 -0.61 -11.38 -17.17
CA PHE A 26 -0.82 -10.37 -18.20
C PHE A 26 0.07 -10.60 -19.42
N THR A 27 1.34 -10.97 -19.21
CA THR A 27 2.26 -11.28 -20.30
C THR A 27 1.78 -12.48 -21.13
N VAL A 28 1.26 -13.52 -20.46
CA VAL A 28 0.68 -14.69 -21.15
C VAL A 28 -0.58 -14.31 -21.91
N GLY A 29 -1.44 -13.45 -21.34
CA GLY A 29 -2.68 -12.99 -21.98
C GLY A 29 -2.44 -12.08 -23.20
N ASP A 30 -1.36 -11.29 -23.20
CA ASP A 30 -1.00 -10.38 -24.30
C ASP A 30 0.08 -10.96 -25.23
N TYR A 31 0.43 -12.23 -25.06
CA TYR A 31 1.45 -12.90 -25.86
C TYR A 31 1.03 -12.98 -27.33
N ARG A 32 1.78 -12.28 -28.17
CA ARG A 32 1.66 -12.35 -29.62
C ARG A 32 2.72 -13.30 -30.18
N SER A 33 2.33 -14.18 -31.07
CA SER A 33 3.19 -15.23 -31.67
C SER A 33 4.51 -14.71 -32.28
N ASN A 34 4.58 -13.41 -32.57
CA ASN A 34 5.72 -12.79 -33.26
C ASN A 34 6.76 -12.17 -32.32
N VAL A 35 6.54 -12.21 -30.98
CA VAL A 35 7.46 -11.60 -30.01
C VAL A 35 7.82 -12.65 -28.95
N SER A 36 9.11 -12.71 -28.59
CA SER A 36 9.56 -13.60 -27.51
C SER A 36 8.83 -13.28 -26.20
N PHE A 37 8.35 -14.31 -25.49
CA PHE A 37 7.76 -14.18 -24.14
C PHE A 37 8.62 -13.34 -23.21
N TRP A 38 9.94 -13.60 -23.17
CA TRP A 38 10.86 -12.85 -22.31
C TRP A 38 10.94 -11.37 -22.64
N ARG A 39 10.87 -11.01 -23.90
CA ARG A 39 10.86 -9.61 -24.32
C ARG A 39 9.57 -8.93 -23.88
N SER A 40 8.40 -9.56 -24.12
CA SER A 40 7.11 -9.03 -23.65
C SER A 40 7.06 -8.90 -22.11
N PHE A 41 7.60 -9.88 -21.39
CA PHE A 41 7.69 -9.86 -19.94
C PHE A 41 8.59 -8.72 -19.45
N MET A 42 9.78 -8.55 -20.01
CA MET A 42 10.69 -7.48 -19.63
C MET A 42 10.13 -6.09 -19.94
N ASP A 43 9.46 -5.92 -21.08
CA ASP A 43 8.77 -4.69 -21.43
C ASP A 43 7.65 -4.37 -20.44
N PHE A 44 6.84 -5.37 -20.06
CA PHE A 44 5.79 -5.21 -19.07
C PHE A 44 6.37 -4.85 -17.70
N VAL A 45 7.36 -5.59 -17.22
CA VAL A 45 8.01 -5.35 -15.93
C VAL A 45 8.66 -3.96 -15.92
N GLY A 46 9.36 -3.56 -16.96
CA GLY A 46 10.01 -2.25 -17.07
C GLY A 46 9.02 -1.09 -17.00
N ARG A 47 7.84 -1.25 -17.60
CA ARG A 47 6.79 -0.21 -17.61
C ARG A 47 6.04 -0.10 -16.29
N PHE A 48 5.65 -1.24 -15.72
CA PHE A 48 4.70 -1.27 -14.61
C PHE A 48 5.34 -1.36 -13.23
N THR A 49 6.56 -1.91 -13.12
CA THR A 49 7.22 -2.06 -11.81
C THR A 49 7.46 -0.73 -11.10
N PRO A 50 7.97 0.34 -11.75
CA PRO A 50 8.15 1.62 -11.06
C PRO A 50 6.83 2.23 -10.59
N THR A 51 5.78 2.19 -11.42
CA THR A 51 4.44 2.65 -11.05
C THR A 51 3.90 1.87 -9.84
N LEU A 52 4.11 0.56 -9.79
CA LEU A 52 3.72 -0.26 -8.66
C LEU A 52 4.50 0.09 -7.39
N LEU A 53 5.81 0.31 -7.51
CA LEU A 53 6.64 0.71 -6.36
C LEU A 53 6.17 2.04 -5.78
N ILE A 54 5.83 3.01 -6.63
CA ILE A 54 5.25 4.30 -6.22
C ILE A 54 3.91 4.07 -5.49
N PHE A 55 3.05 3.23 -6.06
CA PHE A 55 1.77 2.86 -5.44
C PHE A 55 1.95 2.20 -4.08
N MET A 56 2.82 1.21 -3.96
CA MET A 56 3.11 0.57 -2.69
C MET A 56 3.68 1.54 -1.66
N LEU A 57 4.63 2.38 -2.07
CA LEU A 57 5.20 3.41 -1.21
C LEU A 57 4.10 4.35 -0.69
N PHE A 58 3.17 4.76 -1.55
CA PHE A 58 2.02 5.59 -1.19
C PHE A 58 1.14 4.90 -0.14
N VAL A 59 0.71 3.66 -0.40
CA VAL A 59 -0.19 2.89 0.49
C VAL A 59 0.45 2.65 1.85
N TYR A 60 1.70 2.19 1.89
CA TYR A 60 2.40 1.91 3.14
C TYR A 60 2.69 3.20 3.94
N THR A 61 3.13 4.27 3.26
CA THR A 61 3.37 5.55 3.92
C THR A 61 2.07 6.12 4.49
N HIS A 62 0.97 6.07 3.71
CA HIS A 62 -0.35 6.48 4.19
C HIS A 62 -0.75 5.72 5.45
N TYR A 63 -0.71 4.39 5.44
CA TYR A 63 -1.15 3.60 6.59
C TYR A 63 -0.22 3.76 7.80
N TYR A 64 1.08 3.48 7.66
CA TYR A 64 1.99 3.38 8.80
C TYR A 64 2.42 4.73 9.38
N PHE A 65 2.52 5.77 8.58
CA PHE A 65 3.03 7.07 9.02
C PHE A 65 1.95 8.15 9.19
N ILE A 66 0.84 8.02 8.48
CA ILE A 66 -0.22 9.02 8.50
C ILE A 66 -1.45 8.50 9.25
N PHE A 67 -2.12 7.47 8.72
CA PHE A 67 -3.38 6.98 9.24
C PHE A 67 -3.26 6.42 10.67
N SER A 68 -2.36 5.47 10.90
CA SER A 68 -2.22 4.79 12.20
C SER A 68 -1.81 5.69 13.36
N ARG A 69 -1.23 6.84 13.06
CA ARG A 69 -0.76 7.80 14.09
C ARG A 69 -1.72 8.94 14.33
N LEU A 70 -2.42 9.40 13.30
CA LEU A 70 -3.18 10.65 13.36
C LEU A 70 -4.67 10.43 13.56
N ILE A 71 -5.25 9.38 13.00
CA ILE A 71 -6.69 9.09 13.13
C ILE A 71 -7.07 8.71 14.57
N PRO A 72 -6.37 7.78 15.26
CA PRO A 72 -6.67 7.48 16.65
C PRO A 72 -6.50 8.69 17.58
N GLY A 73 -5.55 9.58 17.26
CA GLY A 73 -5.31 10.82 17.99
C GLY A 73 -6.28 11.96 17.66
N LYS A 74 -7.28 11.74 16.81
CA LYS A 74 -8.25 12.76 16.33
C LYS A 74 -7.61 14.00 15.72
N ARG A 75 -6.40 13.87 15.17
CA ARG A 75 -5.62 14.97 14.57
C ARG A 75 -5.92 15.12 13.07
N TYR A 76 -7.19 15.33 12.72
CA TYR A 76 -7.67 15.31 11.33
C TYR A 76 -7.02 16.39 10.46
N GLY A 77 -6.79 17.61 10.95
CA GLY A 77 -6.15 18.67 10.17
C GLY A 77 -4.73 18.30 9.73
N ILE A 78 -3.93 17.74 10.64
CA ILE A 78 -2.57 17.27 10.32
C ILE A 78 -2.63 16.05 9.38
N TYR A 79 -3.65 15.19 9.55
CA TYR A 79 -3.87 14.05 8.66
C TYR A 79 -4.08 14.52 7.22
N PHE A 80 -5.01 15.45 6.97
CA PHE A 80 -5.28 15.97 5.63
C PHE A 80 -4.08 16.68 5.03
N PHE A 81 -3.37 17.50 5.82
CA PHE A 81 -2.16 18.16 5.34
C PHE A 81 -1.07 17.17 4.87
N ARG A 82 -0.80 16.13 5.66
CA ARG A 82 0.19 15.10 5.28
C ARG A 82 -0.27 14.25 4.12
N LEU A 83 -1.57 13.94 4.05
CA LEU A 83 -2.14 13.22 2.92
C LEU A 83 -1.99 14.01 1.61
N THR A 84 -2.28 15.31 1.64
CA THR A 84 -2.06 16.19 0.49
C THR A 84 -0.60 16.20 0.06
N GLY A 85 0.33 16.33 1.01
CA GLY A 85 1.78 16.23 0.71
C GLY A 85 2.16 14.89 0.08
N LEU A 86 1.61 13.78 0.58
CA LEU A 86 1.85 12.46 0.01
C LEU A 86 1.30 12.32 -1.41
N ILE A 87 0.12 12.89 -1.69
CA ILE A 87 -0.48 12.93 -3.04
C ILE A 87 0.43 13.70 -4.00
N VAL A 88 0.90 14.89 -3.59
CA VAL A 88 1.83 15.69 -4.41
C VAL A 88 3.11 14.91 -4.73
N VAL A 89 3.71 14.26 -3.73
CA VAL A 89 4.91 13.44 -3.94
C VAL A 89 4.64 12.28 -4.90
N ALA A 90 3.51 11.57 -4.76
CA ALA A 90 3.15 10.48 -5.66
C ALA A 90 2.95 10.96 -7.11
N LEU A 91 2.28 12.11 -7.30
CA LEU A 91 2.11 12.74 -8.61
C LEU A 91 3.46 13.10 -9.25
N LEU A 92 4.37 13.69 -8.47
CA LEU A 92 5.70 14.05 -8.96
C LEU A 92 6.50 12.81 -9.38
N LEU A 93 6.52 11.76 -8.54
CA LEU A 93 7.24 10.53 -8.84
C LEU A 93 6.67 9.81 -10.07
N ASP A 94 5.35 9.75 -10.20
CA ASP A 94 4.69 9.10 -11.34
C ASP A 94 4.97 9.88 -12.65
N ASN A 95 4.95 11.21 -12.61
CA ASN A 95 5.30 12.03 -13.76
C ASN A 95 6.79 11.95 -14.12
N ILE A 96 7.70 11.94 -13.13
CA ILE A 96 9.14 11.76 -13.35
C ILE A 96 9.39 10.39 -14.00
N HIS A 97 8.76 9.34 -13.50
CA HIS A 97 8.87 8.00 -14.10
C HIS A 97 8.41 7.99 -15.57
N HIS A 98 7.24 8.59 -15.85
CA HIS A 98 6.75 8.73 -17.22
C HIS A 98 7.75 9.49 -18.10
N PHE A 99 8.24 10.63 -17.64
CA PHE A 99 9.21 11.43 -18.36
C PHE A 99 10.50 10.65 -18.65
N LEU A 100 11.09 9.98 -17.65
CA LEU A 100 12.31 9.20 -17.82
C LEU A 100 12.13 8.00 -18.76
N PHE A 101 10.97 7.35 -18.72
CA PHE A 101 10.67 6.21 -19.58
C PHE A 101 10.48 6.63 -21.05
N PHE A 102 9.91 7.82 -21.30
CA PHE A 102 9.64 8.34 -22.63
C PHE A 102 10.71 9.31 -23.15
N LEU A 103 11.77 9.58 -22.38
CA LEU A 103 12.92 10.41 -22.83
C LEU A 103 13.54 9.94 -24.13
N ASN A 104 13.47 8.65 -24.44
CA ASN A 104 13.94 8.09 -25.73
C ASN A 104 13.05 8.47 -26.92
N ASN A 105 11.89 9.04 -26.70
CA ASN A 105 10.92 9.46 -27.72
C ASN A 105 10.66 10.96 -27.65
N LEU A 106 11.63 11.79 -27.34
CA LEU A 106 11.69 13.27 -27.42
C LEU A 106 10.34 14.03 -27.60
N ASN A 107 9.25 13.45 -27.13
CA ASN A 107 7.95 14.08 -27.19
C ASN A 107 7.79 14.98 -25.97
N GLU A 108 7.40 16.20 -26.26
CA GLU A 108 7.13 17.26 -25.30
C GLU A 108 6.25 16.76 -24.14
N PHE A 109 6.49 17.30 -22.93
CA PHE A 109 5.62 17.12 -21.79
C PHE A 109 4.16 17.32 -22.21
N SER A 110 3.38 16.28 -22.15
CA SER A 110 1.97 16.33 -22.51
C SER A 110 1.11 16.54 -21.27
N TRP A 111 0.25 17.56 -21.31
CA TRP A 111 -0.79 17.75 -20.30
C TRP A 111 -1.67 16.50 -20.12
N HIS A 112 -1.81 15.71 -21.18
CA HIS A 112 -2.52 14.43 -21.15
C HIS A 112 -1.86 13.43 -20.19
N ASP A 113 -0.54 13.34 -20.17
CA ASP A 113 0.19 12.42 -19.28
C ASP A 113 0.07 12.84 -17.82
N PHE A 114 0.13 14.16 -17.55
CA PHE A 114 -0.13 14.71 -16.23
C PHE A 114 -1.56 14.38 -15.76
N PHE A 115 -2.57 14.55 -16.62
CA PHE A 115 -3.95 14.19 -16.30
C PHE A 115 -4.12 12.70 -16.02
N ASN A 116 -3.49 11.83 -16.81
CA ASN A 116 -3.54 10.39 -16.59
C ASN A 116 -2.86 9.98 -15.27
N SER A 117 -1.74 10.60 -14.92
CA SER A 117 -1.10 10.40 -13.60
C SER A 117 -2.00 10.87 -12.47
N ALA A 118 -2.63 12.04 -12.60
CA ALA A 118 -3.58 12.55 -11.61
C ALA A 118 -4.77 11.61 -11.44
N LEU A 119 -5.39 11.17 -12.53
CA LEU A 119 -6.49 10.19 -12.47
C LEU A 119 -6.07 8.89 -11.78
N ARG A 120 -4.88 8.37 -12.06
CA ARG A 120 -4.35 7.17 -11.43
C ARG A 120 -4.17 7.33 -9.93
N VAL A 121 -3.59 8.45 -9.48
CA VAL A 121 -3.41 8.72 -8.05
C VAL A 121 -4.76 8.90 -7.33
N PHE A 122 -5.70 9.65 -7.92
CA PHE A 122 -6.99 9.93 -7.28
C PHE A 122 -7.97 8.76 -7.36
N LEU A 123 -8.02 8.02 -8.47
CA LEU A 123 -9.00 6.95 -8.66
C LEU A 123 -8.49 5.56 -8.25
N VAL A 124 -7.18 5.36 -8.17
CA VAL A 124 -6.61 4.06 -7.82
C VAL A 124 -5.85 4.13 -6.51
N TYR A 125 -4.83 4.99 -6.38
CA TYR A 125 -3.95 4.98 -5.22
C TYR A 125 -4.67 5.41 -3.95
N LEU A 126 -5.41 6.50 -4.01
CA LEU A 126 -6.07 7.08 -2.84
C LEU A 126 -7.20 6.18 -2.30
N PRO A 127 -8.17 5.71 -3.12
CA PRO A 127 -9.21 4.81 -2.63
C PRO A 127 -8.65 3.51 -2.07
N TYR A 128 -7.65 2.91 -2.74
CA TYR A 128 -7.02 1.70 -2.26
C TYR A 128 -6.29 1.92 -0.93
N ALA A 129 -5.54 3.02 -0.79
CA ALA A 129 -4.83 3.35 0.44
C ALA A 129 -5.79 3.57 1.62
N ILE A 130 -6.93 4.23 1.37
CA ILE A 130 -7.99 4.42 2.35
C ILE A 130 -8.59 3.07 2.74
N LEU A 131 -8.99 2.26 1.76
CA LEU A 131 -9.58 0.93 2.00
C LEU A 131 -8.61 0.03 2.78
N TYR A 132 -7.35 -0.02 2.37
CA TYR A 132 -6.29 -0.76 3.07
C TYR A 132 -6.14 -0.30 4.52
N ALA A 133 -6.14 1.02 4.76
CA ALA A 133 -6.03 1.58 6.10
C ALA A 133 -7.24 1.22 6.98
N PHE A 134 -8.46 1.25 6.43
CA PHE A 134 -9.66 0.83 7.14
C PHE A 134 -9.64 -0.66 7.49
N ILE A 135 -9.32 -1.53 6.54
CA ILE A 135 -9.25 -2.99 6.78
C ILE A 135 -8.20 -3.30 7.84
N LYS A 136 -7.01 -2.72 7.74
CA LYS A 136 -5.94 -2.91 8.74
C LYS A 136 -6.29 -2.33 10.10
N GLY A 137 -6.88 -1.13 10.14
CA GLY A 137 -7.35 -0.51 11.38
C GLY A 137 -8.45 -1.34 12.05
N TYR A 138 -9.40 -1.84 11.28
CA TYR A 138 -10.47 -2.70 11.79
C TYR A 138 -9.92 -4.02 12.35
N THR A 139 -9.08 -4.73 11.61
CA THR A 139 -8.47 -6.00 12.06
C THR A 139 -7.60 -5.80 13.31
N GLN A 140 -6.87 -4.70 13.40
CA GLN A 140 -6.09 -4.35 14.58
C GLN A 140 -7.01 -4.11 15.79
N SER A 141 -8.08 -3.34 15.63
CA SER A 141 -9.04 -3.05 16.70
C SER A 141 -9.75 -4.31 17.19
N GLN A 142 -10.14 -5.23 16.28
CA GLN A 142 -10.74 -6.51 16.67
C GLN A 142 -9.77 -7.38 17.46
N LYS A 143 -8.50 -7.41 17.07
CA LYS A 143 -7.47 -8.14 17.79
C LYS A 143 -7.25 -7.59 19.20
N GLU A 144 -7.15 -6.28 19.36
CA GLU A 144 -7.01 -5.63 20.67
C GLU A 144 -8.23 -5.92 21.57
N LYS A 145 -9.45 -5.87 21.03
CA LYS A 145 -10.66 -6.24 21.78
C LYS A 145 -10.63 -7.70 22.23
N SER A 146 -10.20 -8.60 21.36
CA SER A 146 -10.08 -10.04 21.69
C SER A 146 -9.05 -10.28 22.80
N GLU A 147 -7.89 -9.61 22.75
CA GLU A 147 -6.86 -9.68 23.78
C GLU A 147 -7.38 -9.16 25.13
N LEU A 148 -8.11 -8.03 25.14
CA LEU A 148 -8.72 -7.50 26.37
C LEU A 148 -9.77 -8.42 26.99
N ILE A 149 -10.58 -9.12 26.17
CA ILE A 149 -11.55 -10.11 26.65
C ILE A 149 -10.83 -11.29 27.30
N ILE A 150 -9.78 -11.78 26.66
CA ILE A 150 -8.98 -12.89 27.21
C ILE A 150 -8.35 -12.51 28.55
N ASP A 151 -7.72 -11.33 28.63
CA ASP A 151 -7.10 -10.83 29.85
C ASP A 151 -8.13 -10.68 30.99
N LYS A 152 -9.33 -10.19 30.66
CA LYS A 152 -10.43 -10.09 31.64
C LYS A 152 -10.85 -11.46 32.14
N LEU A 153 -11.05 -12.43 31.27
CA LEU A 153 -11.43 -13.81 31.64
C LEU A 153 -10.36 -14.47 32.53
N ILE A 154 -9.07 -14.24 32.26
CA ILE A 154 -7.98 -14.73 33.11
C ILE A 154 -8.02 -14.08 34.48
N SER A 155 -8.26 -12.77 34.54
CA SER A 155 -8.39 -12.03 35.80
C SER A 155 -9.57 -12.52 36.65
N ASP A 156 -10.75 -12.67 36.04
CA ASP A 156 -11.97 -13.13 36.71
C ASP A 156 -11.78 -14.57 37.25
N ARG A 157 -11.13 -15.44 36.49
CA ARG A 157 -10.78 -16.80 36.92
C ARG A 157 -9.87 -16.80 38.15
N ARG A 158 -8.82 -15.98 38.15
CA ARG A 158 -7.90 -15.85 39.31
C ARG A 158 -8.62 -15.35 40.53
N GLN A 159 -9.51 -14.38 40.40
CA GLN A 159 -10.32 -13.88 41.54
C GLN A 159 -11.22 -14.97 42.10
N ALA A 160 -11.89 -15.76 41.25
CA ALA A 160 -12.74 -16.88 41.68
C ALA A 160 -11.92 -18.00 42.37
N GLU A 161 -10.70 -18.26 41.94
CA GLU A 161 -9.81 -19.22 42.60
C GLU A 161 -9.35 -18.74 43.98
N LEU A 162 -9.02 -17.44 44.13
CA LEU A 162 -8.66 -16.86 45.41
C LEU A 162 -9.84 -16.84 46.42
N GLN A 163 -11.04 -16.57 45.95
CA GLN A 163 -12.27 -16.63 46.80
C GLN A 163 -12.58 -18.04 47.29
N LYS A 164 -12.20 -19.07 46.58
CA LYS A 164 -12.37 -20.48 47.01
C LYS A 164 -11.32 -20.92 48.06
N GLN A 165 -10.21 -20.22 48.15
CA GLN A 165 -9.13 -20.54 49.08
C GLN A 165 -9.24 -19.76 50.42
N ALA A 166 -10.06 -18.72 50.45
CA ALA A 166 -10.40 -17.97 51.66
C ALA A 166 -11.63 -18.58 52.38
#